data_676c389e64686f97f25bca8618e2330b
#
_entry.id   676c389e64686f97f25bca8618e2330b
#
_cell.length_a   1.000
_cell.length_b   1.000
_cell.length_c   1.000
_cell.angle_alpha   90.00
_cell.angle_beta   90.00
_cell.angle_gamma   90.00
#
_symmetry.space_group_name_H-M   'P 1'
#
loop_
_entity.id
_entity.type
_entity.pdbx_description
1 polymer ?
#
loop_
_entity_poly.entity_id
_entity_poly.type
_entity_poly.pdbx_seq_one_letter_code
_entity_poly.pdbx_strand_id
1 'polypeptide(L)'
;MLRPRELSSSLGMFPARTPTLAPATHTNSYALGGREVVLVEPATPYDDERRAWVEWARGLASSGRTIVAIVVTHHHEDHVGGAAFLARELGVPLWAHELTVARLADDAAALVTRRLADGDTFVLTGPRDEEWRVLHTPGHAPGHVCLHEPRSRTLVVGDMMASVGTILIAPGDGDMQQYLAQLERLASLDGSVALPAHGDPIDAPTALFRRYVAHRAMREDKVLDAVRAAGPGGATSIDLVPTAYADTPAHLWPIAKLSLEAHLEKLEREGRIERDRSDAKFRAVLG
;
A
#
# COMPACT_ATOMS: atom_id res chain seq x y z
N MET A 1 11.30 -20.01 10.33
CA MET A 1 11.28 -18.54 10.39
C MET A 1 11.60 -17.99 9.01
N LEU A 2 10.79 -17.05 8.52
CA LEU A 2 10.86 -16.58 7.10
C LEU A 2 11.88 -15.46 6.85
N ARG A 3 12.91 -15.22 7.71
CA ARG A 3 13.69 -13.98 7.62
C ARG A 3 15.11 -14.05 8.16
N PRO A 4 15.99 -13.16 7.72
CA PRO A 4 15.86 -12.29 6.52
C PRO A 4 16.06 -13.10 5.24
N ARG A 5 15.68 -12.56 4.07
CA ARG A 5 15.88 -13.18 2.75
C ARG A 5 16.68 -12.25 1.84
N GLU A 6 17.71 -12.74 1.18
CA GLU A 6 18.33 -12.07 0.05
C GLU A 6 17.60 -12.47 -1.23
N LEU A 7 17.06 -11.48 -1.94
CA LEU A 7 16.37 -11.67 -3.22
C LEU A 7 17.34 -11.54 -4.39
N SER A 8 18.35 -10.68 -4.23
CA SER A 8 19.48 -10.53 -5.16
C SER A 8 20.66 -9.87 -4.43
N SER A 9 21.76 -9.61 -5.14
CA SER A 9 22.91 -8.88 -4.58
C SER A 9 22.61 -7.44 -4.15
N SER A 10 21.52 -6.84 -4.63
CA SER A 10 21.08 -5.48 -4.30
C SER A 10 19.67 -5.41 -3.71
N LEU A 11 19.01 -6.53 -3.47
CA LEU A 11 17.66 -6.58 -2.90
C LEU A 11 17.62 -7.55 -1.72
N GLY A 12 17.29 -7.01 -0.54
CA GLY A 12 17.01 -7.79 0.66
C GLY A 12 15.56 -7.63 1.12
N MET A 13 15.03 -8.63 1.83
CA MET A 13 13.68 -8.60 2.40
C MET A 13 13.71 -9.06 3.85
N PHE A 14 13.01 -8.35 4.71
CA PHE A 14 12.77 -8.70 6.11
C PHE A 14 11.28 -8.65 6.42
N PRO A 15 10.58 -9.80 6.46
CA PRO A 15 9.19 -9.85 6.88
C PRO A 15 9.09 -9.60 8.39
N ALA A 16 8.55 -8.46 8.80
CA ALA A 16 8.31 -8.11 10.20
C ALA A 16 6.86 -8.42 10.58
N ARG A 17 6.64 -9.01 11.75
CA ARG A 17 5.29 -9.13 12.32
C ARG A 17 4.74 -7.74 12.62
N THR A 18 3.50 -7.49 12.22
CA THR A 18 2.82 -6.19 12.34
C THR A 18 1.34 -6.37 12.68
N PRO A 19 0.63 -5.31 13.11
CA PRO A 19 -0.81 -5.34 13.33
C PRO A 19 -1.62 -5.25 12.02
N THR A 20 -1.17 -5.95 10.97
CA THR A 20 -1.84 -5.96 9.67
C THR A 20 -3.11 -6.80 9.66
N LEU A 21 -3.96 -6.61 8.64
CA LEU A 21 -5.22 -7.33 8.47
C LEU A 21 -5.00 -8.76 7.97
N ALA A 22 -5.73 -9.70 8.56
CA ALA A 22 -5.72 -11.08 8.08
C ALA A 22 -6.19 -11.18 6.60
N PRO A 23 -5.65 -12.09 5.80
CA PRO A 23 -4.78 -13.21 6.16
C PRO A 23 -3.28 -12.88 6.26
N ALA A 24 -2.87 -11.64 5.95
CA ALA A 24 -1.49 -11.21 6.19
C ALA A 24 -1.18 -11.22 7.70
N THR A 25 0.08 -11.48 8.05
CA THR A 25 0.57 -11.51 9.43
C THR A 25 1.85 -10.69 9.59
N HIS A 26 2.41 -10.24 8.48
CA HIS A 26 3.69 -9.54 8.40
C HIS A 26 3.61 -8.43 7.35
N THR A 27 4.41 -7.41 7.55
CA THR A 27 4.75 -6.43 6.53
C THR A 27 6.20 -6.59 6.15
N ASN A 28 6.48 -6.62 4.86
CA ASN A 28 7.84 -6.77 4.35
C ASN A 28 8.56 -5.43 4.38
N SER A 29 9.69 -5.37 5.07
CA SER A 29 10.68 -4.33 4.86
C SER A 29 11.65 -4.75 3.78
N TYR A 30 12.13 -3.80 2.97
CA TYR A 30 13.07 -4.08 1.89
C TYR A 30 14.36 -3.27 2.06
N ALA A 31 15.49 -3.86 1.64
CA ALA A 31 16.75 -3.17 1.44
C ALA A 31 17.00 -3.08 -0.06
N LEU A 32 17.15 -1.86 -0.57
CA LEU A 32 17.35 -1.55 -1.98
C LEU A 32 18.76 -0.98 -2.16
N GLY A 33 19.53 -1.51 -3.11
CA GLY A 33 20.86 -1.03 -3.49
C GLY A 33 22.01 -1.90 -3.02
N GLY A 34 23.16 -1.72 -3.69
CA GLY A 34 24.36 -2.54 -3.49
C GLY A 34 25.31 -2.01 -2.42
N ARG A 35 25.92 -0.81 -2.62
CA ARG A 35 26.81 -0.15 -1.65
C ARG A 35 26.05 0.83 -0.77
N GLU A 36 25.37 1.80 -1.38
CA GLU A 36 24.38 2.60 -0.68
C GLU A 36 23.07 1.85 -0.67
N VAL A 37 22.38 1.90 0.47
CA VAL A 37 21.14 1.18 0.70
C VAL A 37 20.08 2.13 1.23
N VAL A 38 18.91 2.11 0.62
CA VAL A 38 17.67 2.63 1.19
C VAL A 38 16.88 1.46 1.76
N LEU A 39 16.45 1.59 3.01
CA LEU A 39 15.48 0.67 3.61
C LEU A 39 14.06 1.18 3.33
N VAL A 40 13.13 0.28 3.15
CA VAL A 40 11.71 0.61 2.91
C VAL A 40 10.86 -0.10 3.94
N GLU A 41 9.81 0.53 4.41
CA GLU A 41 8.86 0.07 5.42
C GLU A 41 9.48 -0.20 6.80
N PRO A 42 9.58 0.82 7.66
CA PRO A 42 9.94 0.65 9.07
C PRO A 42 8.76 0.12 9.89
N ALA A 43 8.26 -1.04 9.53
CA ALA A 43 6.89 -1.49 9.67
C ALA A 43 6.44 -1.81 11.11
N THR A 44 7.33 -2.31 11.98
CA THR A 44 6.86 -3.00 13.19
C THR A 44 6.81 -2.12 14.44
N PRO A 45 5.68 -2.14 15.20
CA PRO A 45 5.61 -1.51 16.52
C PRO A 45 6.14 -2.40 17.66
N TYR A 46 6.41 -3.69 17.42
CA TYR A 46 6.76 -4.65 18.45
C TYR A 46 8.26 -4.64 18.76
N ASP A 47 8.64 -4.60 20.03
CA ASP A 47 10.03 -4.44 20.46
C ASP A 47 10.96 -5.59 20.07
N ASP A 48 10.48 -6.83 20.09
CA ASP A 48 11.24 -8.01 19.64
C ASP A 48 11.52 -7.94 18.13
N GLU A 49 10.53 -7.52 17.36
CA GLU A 49 10.63 -7.33 15.91
C GLU A 49 11.56 -6.15 15.57
N ARG A 50 11.43 -5.03 16.28
CA ARG A 50 12.31 -3.86 16.12
C ARG A 50 13.77 -4.23 16.34
N ARG A 51 14.07 -4.99 17.38
CA ARG A 51 15.44 -5.47 17.65
C ARG A 51 15.96 -6.36 16.50
N ALA A 52 15.18 -7.34 16.07
CA ALA A 52 15.55 -8.20 14.96
C ALA A 52 15.73 -7.43 13.63
N TRP A 53 14.90 -6.41 13.40
CA TRP A 53 15.02 -5.53 12.24
C TRP A 53 16.30 -4.69 12.28
N VAL A 54 16.66 -4.13 13.44
CA VAL A 54 17.91 -3.38 13.65
C VAL A 54 19.13 -4.28 13.45
N GLU A 55 19.10 -5.52 13.96
CA GLU A 55 20.15 -6.51 13.73
C GLU A 55 20.34 -6.81 12.25
N TRP A 56 19.25 -7.01 11.51
CA TRP A 56 19.29 -7.17 10.06
C TRP A 56 19.93 -5.96 9.36
N ALA A 57 19.48 -4.74 9.68
CA ALA A 57 20.01 -3.52 9.10
C ALA A 57 21.51 -3.32 9.43
N ARG A 58 21.94 -3.58 10.69
CA ARG A 58 23.34 -3.56 11.10
C ARG A 58 24.16 -4.64 10.40
N GLY A 59 23.57 -5.78 10.09
CA GLY A 59 24.20 -6.84 9.28
C GLY A 59 24.53 -6.35 7.87
N LEU A 60 23.64 -5.57 7.23
CA LEU A 60 23.92 -4.92 5.95
C LEU A 60 25.12 -3.96 6.08
N ALA A 61 25.13 -3.10 7.11
CA ALA A 61 26.24 -2.17 7.35
C ALA A 61 27.56 -2.89 7.61
N SER A 62 27.54 -3.97 8.37
CA SER A 62 28.74 -4.79 8.65
C SER A 62 29.28 -5.49 7.41
N SER A 63 28.46 -5.72 6.38
CA SER A 63 28.89 -6.23 5.08
C SER A 63 29.47 -5.16 4.14
N GLY A 64 29.70 -3.93 4.64
CA GLY A 64 30.28 -2.82 3.87
C GLY A 64 29.26 -1.97 3.10
N ARG A 65 27.95 -2.11 3.40
CA ARG A 65 26.91 -1.27 2.84
C ARG A 65 26.66 -0.05 3.72
N THR A 66 26.25 1.07 3.14
CA THR A 66 25.91 2.30 3.84
C THR A 66 24.41 2.55 3.76
N ILE A 67 23.72 2.50 4.87
CA ILE A 67 22.27 2.84 4.91
C ILE A 67 22.15 4.36 4.88
N VAL A 68 21.48 4.90 3.86
CA VAL A 68 21.39 6.35 3.62
C VAL A 68 20.06 6.95 4.08
N ALA A 69 18.99 6.16 4.07
CA ALA A 69 17.67 6.60 4.53
C ALA A 69 16.72 5.41 4.73
N ILE A 70 15.58 5.69 5.35
CA ILE A 70 14.42 4.80 5.38
C ILE A 70 13.27 5.49 4.64
N VAL A 71 12.70 4.83 3.63
CA VAL A 71 11.49 5.28 2.93
C VAL A 71 10.26 4.69 3.59
N VAL A 72 9.29 5.56 3.83
CA VAL A 72 7.93 5.20 4.27
C VAL A 72 7.01 5.31 3.07
N THR A 73 6.36 4.22 2.66
CA THR A 73 5.45 4.25 1.51
C THR A 73 4.17 5.00 1.83
N HIS A 74 3.58 4.77 3.00
CA HIS A 74 2.39 5.48 3.49
C HIS A 74 2.28 5.40 5.02
N HIS A 75 1.25 5.98 5.62
CA HIS A 75 1.16 6.28 7.05
C HIS A 75 0.50 5.21 7.92
N HIS A 76 0.02 4.09 7.38
CA HIS A 76 -0.66 3.07 8.19
C HIS A 76 0.29 2.43 9.21
N GLU A 77 -0.26 2.07 10.38
CA GLU A 77 0.52 1.63 11.55
C GLU A 77 1.42 0.44 11.27
N ASP A 78 0.95 -0.50 10.47
CA ASP A 78 1.72 -1.69 10.05
C ASP A 78 2.83 -1.39 9.03
N HIS A 79 3.00 -0.12 8.62
CA HIS A 79 4.09 0.37 7.76
C HIS A 79 5.01 1.35 8.48
N VAL A 80 4.51 2.05 9.49
CA VAL A 80 5.28 3.10 10.19
C VAL A 80 5.51 2.84 11.67
N GLY A 81 4.99 1.74 12.22
CA GLY A 81 5.01 1.47 13.66
C GLY A 81 6.39 1.48 14.31
N GLY A 82 7.45 1.29 13.54
CA GLY A 82 8.84 1.39 13.99
C GLY A 82 9.57 2.67 13.56
N ALA A 83 8.96 3.54 12.77
CA ALA A 83 9.65 4.58 12.02
C ALA A 83 10.59 5.45 12.87
N ALA A 84 10.08 6.08 13.92
CA ALA A 84 10.89 6.95 14.78
C ALA A 84 12.00 6.18 15.51
N PHE A 85 11.69 4.99 16.03
CA PHE A 85 12.65 4.15 16.74
C PHE A 85 13.77 3.70 15.81
N LEU A 86 13.45 3.12 14.66
CA LEU A 86 14.42 2.54 13.73
C LEU A 86 15.31 3.60 13.10
N ALA A 87 14.76 4.78 12.75
CA ALA A 87 15.53 5.89 12.23
C ALA A 87 16.55 6.43 13.25
N ARG A 88 16.17 6.55 14.52
CA ARG A 88 17.08 6.98 15.61
C ARG A 88 18.16 5.93 15.89
N GLU A 89 17.80 4.65 15.96
CA GLU A 89 18.74 3.55 16.22
C GLU A 89 19.82 3.39 15.16
N LEU A 90 19.49 3.70 13.90
CA LEU A 90 20.43 3.68 12.80
C LEU A 90 21.10 5.03 12.52
N GLY A 91 20.58 6.12 13.10
CA GLY A 91 21.08 7.48 12.84
C GLY A 91 20.83 7.94 11.40
N VAL A 92 19.73 7.50 10.76
CA VAL A 92 19.41 7.83 9.36
C VAL A 92 18.07 8.55 9.27
N PRO A 93 17.86 9.41 8.24
CA PRO A 93 16.62 10.14 8.07
C PRO A 93 15.50 9.25 7.51
N LEU A 94 14.26 9.72 7.68
CA LEU A 94 13.08 9.22 6.97
C LEU A 94 12.87 10.03 5.69
N TRP A 95 12.36 9.36 4.65
CA TRP A 95 11.85 9.95 3.41
C TRP A 95 10.40 9.51 3.22
N ALA A 96 9.50 10.45 2.96
CA ALA A 96 8.08 10.18 2.79
C ALA A 96 7.39 11.25 1.94
N HIS A 97 6.25 10.92 1.36
CA HIS A 97 5.41 11.90 0.69
C HIS A 97 4.80 12.91 1.70
N GLU A 98 4.57 14.15 1.27
CA GLU A 98 4.03 15.21 2.14
C GLU A 98 2.74 14.80 2.87
N LEU A 99 1.81 14.17 2.15
CA LEU A 99 0.53 13.71 2.72
C LEU A 99 0.69 12.54 3.70
N THR A 100 1.76 11.77 3.58
CA THR A 100 2.17 10.78 4.57
C THR A 100 2.71 11.48 5.81
N VAL A 101 3.64 12.44 5.64
CA VAL A 101 4.22 13.21 6.75
C VAL A 101 3.14 13.87 7.61
N ALA A 102 2.13 14.46 6.98
CA ALA A 102 1.01 15.10 7.69
C ALA A 102 0.17 14.14 8.57
N ARG A 103 0.40 12.82 8.45
CA ARG A 103 -0.30 11.76 9.19
C ARG A 103 0.61 10.91 10.08
N LEU A 104 1.92 11.17 10.04
CA LEU A 104 2.86 10.53 10.97
C LEU A 104 2.71 11.12 12.38
N ALA A 105 3.09 10.34 13.38
CA ALA A 105 3.32 10.87 14.72
C ALA A 105 4.44 11.92 14.70
N ASP A 106 4.34 12.94 15.56
CA ASP A 106 5.23 14.10 15.57
C ASP A 106 6.72 13.73 15.64
N ASP A 107 7.03 12.69 16.41
CA ASP A 107 8.41 12.24 16.61
C ASP A 107 9.00 11.52 15.39
N ALA A 108 8.17 10.89 14.55
CA ALA A 108 8.56 10.34 13.26
C ALA A 108 8.58 11.43 12.18
N ALA A 109 7.59 12.32 12.15
CA ALA A 109 7.54 13.44 11.22
C ALA A 109 8.76 14.35 11.32
N ALA A 110 9.27 14.60 12.56
CA ALA A 110 10.47 15.38 12.82
C ALA A 110 11.76 14.78 12.23
N LEU A 111 11.78 13.49 11.91
CA LEU A 111 12.91 12.78 11.30
C LEU A 111 12.85 12.76 9.76
N VAL A 112 11.80 13.28 9.16
CA VAL A 112 11.66 13.33 7.70
C VAL A 112 12.47 14.50 7.16
N THR A 113 13.54 14.18 6.43
CA THR A 113 14.43 15.20 5.82
C THR A 113 14.18 15.39 4.33
N ARG A 114 13.50 14.45 3.67
CA ARG A 114 13.15 14.54 2.26
C ARG A 114 11.67 14.21 2.05
N ARG A 115 10.96 15.16 1.43
CA ARG A 115 9.58 14.96 1.00
C ARG A 115 9.60 14.43 -0.44
N LEU A 116 9.07 13.23 -0.60
CA LEU A 116 9.03 12.54 -1.89
C LEU A 116 7.82 13.03 -2.70
N ALA A 117 8.04 13.30 -3.98
CA ALA A 117 7.00 13.68 -4.93
C ALA A 117 7.01 12.77 -6.16
N ASP A 118 5.91 12.77 -6.91
CA ASP A 118 5.82 12.01 -8.17
C ASP A 118 6.92 12.43 -9.15
N GLY A 119 7.64 11.47 -9.69
CA GLY A 119 8.74 11.70 -10.63
C GLY A 119 10.09 12.02 -9.99
N ASP A 120 10.18 12.21 -8.67
CA ASP A 120 11.48 12.33 -8.00
C ASP A 120 12.35 11.11 -8.27
N THR A 121 13.67 11.34 -8.32
CA THR A 121 14.64 10.25 -8.45
C THR A 121 15.71 10.33 -7.36
N PHE A 122 16.29 9.17 -7.05
CA PHE A 122 17.51 9.06 -6.26
C PHE A 122 18.38 7.93 -6.81
N VAL A 123 19.69 8.09 -6.69
CA VAL A 123 20.66 7.10 -7.15
C VAL A 123 21.31 6.45 -5.94
N LEU A 124 21.38 5.13 -5.96
CA LEU A 124 22.11 4.33 -4.98
C LEU A 124 23.39 3.83 -5.64
N THR A 125 24.53 4.24 -5.10
CA THR A 125 25.83 3.81 -5.62
C THR A 125 26.10 2.35 -5.29
N GLY A 126 26.78 1.65 -6.21
CA GLY A 126 27.06 0.23 -6.03
C GLY A 126 28.09 -0.29 -7.03
N PRO A 127 28.26 -1.61 -7.14
CA PRO A 127 28.98 -2.22 -8.27
C PRO A 127 28.38 -1.79 -9.62
N ARG A 128 27.08 -1.52 -9.60
CA ARG A 128 26.31 -0.84 -10.62
C ARG A 128 25.37 0.13 -9.89
N ASP A 129 25.35 1.39 -10.30
CA ASP A 129 24.44 2.39 -9.76
C ASP A 129 22.99 2.10 -10.17
N GLU A 130 22.07 2.26 -9.24
CA GLU A 130 20.64 2.04 -9.42
C GLU A 130 19.89 3.37 -9.26
N GLU A 131 19.19 3.79 -10.31
CA GLU A 131 18.30 4.95 -10.27
C GLU A 131 16.88 4.49 -9.92
N TRP A 132 16.39 4.92 -8.77
CA TRP A 132 15.04 4.66 -8.32
C TRP A 132 14.16 5.89 -8.54
N ARG A 133 12.97 5.68 -9.09
CA ARG A 133 11.95 6.72 -9.31
C ARG A 133 10.82 6.56 -8.33
N VAL A 134 10.40 7.67 -7.77
CA VAL A 134 9.22 7.76 -6.91
C VAL A 134 7.99 7.91 -7.79
N LEU A 135 6.99 7.10 -7.52
CA LEU A 135 5.67 7.18 -8.13
C LEU A 135 4.67 7.48 -7.01
N HIS A 136 4.06 8.65 -7.04
CA HIS A 136 2.93 8.93 -6.15
C HIS A 136 1.74 8.11 -6.64
N THR A 137 1.24 7.22 -5.80
CA THR A 137 0.20 6.24 -6.13
C THR A 137 -0.94 6.30 -5.11
N PRO A 138 -1.67 7.44 -5.05
CA PRO A 138 -2.78 7.59 -4.12
C PRO A 138 -3.92 6.62 -4.43
N GLY A 139 -4.73 6.34 -3.44
CA GLY A 139 -5.93 5.53 -3.59
C GLY A 139 -6.13 4.50 -2.49
N HIS A 140 -5.07 3.82 -2.01
CA HIS A 140 -5.09 3.10 -0.75
C HIS A 140 -4.91 4.07 0.43
N ALA A 141 -3.94 4.96 0.31
CA ALA A 141 -3.71 6.08 1.22
C ALA A 141 -3.31 7.33 0.41
N PRO A 142 -3.63 8.56 0.87
CA PRO A 142 -3.44 9.78 0.08
C PRO A 142 -1.97 10.07 -0.28
N GLY A 143 -1.04 9.72 0.62
CA GLY A 143 0.39 9.93 0.44
C GLY A 143 1.16 8.68 0.02
N HIS A 144 0.47 7.64 -0.47
CA HIS A 144 1.13 6.40 -0.85
C HIS A 144 2.10 6.60 -2.01
N VAL A 145 3.29 6.02 -1.91
CA VAL A 145 4.30 6.01 -2.97
C VAL A 145 4.75 4.58 -3.29
N CYS A 146 4.97 4.33 -4.56
CA CYS A 146 5.74 3.19 -5.06
C CYS A 146 7.15 3.65 -5.46
N LEU A 147 8.08 2.70 -5.55
CA LEU A 147 9.41 2.95 -6.11
C LEU A 147 9.61 2.06 -7.33
N HIS A 148 10.24 2.61 -8.35
CA HIS A 148 10.52 1.92 -9.61
C HIS A 148 11.99 2.06 -10.00
N GLU A 149 12.68 0.93 -10.20
CA GLU A 149 14.00 0.88 -10.84
C GLU A 149 13.81 0.45 -12.31
N PRO A 150 13.95 1.38 -13.29
CA PRO A 150 13.54 1.13 -14.67
C PRO A 150 14.40 0.10 -15.41
N ARG A 151 15.67 -0.08 -15.03
CA ARG A 151 16.58 -0.99 -15.72
C ARG A 151 16.28 -2.45 -15.38
N SER A 152 16.10 -2.80 -14.11
CA SER A 152 15.68 -4.13 -13.67
C SER A 152 14.18 -4.33 -13.81
N ARG A 153 13.44 -3.22 -13.98
CA ARG A 153 11.98 -3.16 -13.96
C ARG A 153 11.39 -3.67 -12.63
N THR A 154 12.13 -3.39 -11.53
CA THR A 154 11.70 -3.72 -10.16
C THR A 154 10.76 -2.64 -9.64
N LEU A 155 9.65 -3.05 -9.04
CA LEU A 155 8.66 -2.19 -8.41
C LEU A 155 8.56 -2.51 -6.92
N VAL A 156 8.76 -1.54 -6.04
CA VAL A 156 8.28 -1.62 -4.65
C VAL A 156 6.88 -1.02 -4.64
N VAL A 157 5.89 -1.81 -4.28
CA VAL A 157 4.49 -1.45 -4.54
C VAL A 157 3.66 -1.18 -3.27
N GLY A 158 4.26 -1.32 -2.08
CA GLY A 158 3.55 -1.11 -0.82
C GLY A 158 2.20 -1.83 -0.83
N ASP A 159 1.13 -1.08 -0.59
CA ASP A 159 -0.25 -1.55 -0.58
C ASP A 159 -1.04 -1.23 -1.85
N MET A 160 -0.35 -1.16 -3.00
CA MET A 160 -1.07 -1.17 -4.29
C MET A 160 -1.49 -2.58 -4.69
N MET A 161 -0.76 -3.61 -4.26
CA MET A 161 -1.14 -5.02 -4.40
C MET A 161 -0.48 -5.88 -3.32
N ALA A 162 -1.02 -7.07 -3.11
CA ALA A 162 -0.47 -8.10 -2.23
C ALA A 162 -0.49 -9.45 -2.93
N SER A 163 0.44 -10.34 -2.59
CA SER A 163 0.38 -11.74 -3.05
C SER A 163 -0.48 -12.61 -2.11
N VAL A 164 -0.92 -12.06 -0.97
CA VAL A 164 -1.80 -12.70 0.01
C VAL A 164 -2.93 -11.76 0.39
N GLY A 165 -4.16 -12.23 0.37
CA GLY A 165 -5.34 -11.41 0.70
C GLY A 165 -5.72 -10.41 -0.42
N THR A 166 -6.21 -9.26 -0.01
CA THR A 166 -6.60 -8.14 -0.88
C THR A 166 -6.31 -6.82 -0.17
N ILE A 167 -6.12 -5.77 -0.93
CA ILE A 167 -5.91 -4.42 -0.38
C ILE A 167 -7.27 -3.81 -0.01
N LEU A 168 -7.37 -3.28 1.19
CA LEU A 168 -8.55 -2.53 1.64
C LEU A 168 -8.49 -1.09 1.11
N ILE A 169 -9.57 -0.62 0.53
CA ILE A 169 -9.78 0.80 0.23
C ILE A 169 -10.92 1.25 1.12
N ALA A 170 -10.63 2.10 2.08
CA ALA A 170 -11.59 2.57 3.07
C ALA A 170 -11.89 4.07 2.89
N PRO A 171 -13.15 4.51 3.04
CA PRO A 171 -13.53 5.92 2.95
C PRO A 171 -12.76 6.80 3.93
N GLY A 172 -12.53 8.05 3.54
CA GLY A 172 -11.84 9.04 4.36
C GLY A 172 -10.31 9.01 4.24
N ASP A 173 -9.74 7.87 3.97
CA ASP A 173 -8.30 7.70 3.70
C ASP A 173 -8.06 7.21 2.26
N GLY A 174 -8.79 6.21 1.81
CA GLY A 174 -8.71 5.68 0.46
C GLY A 174 -9.65 6.35 -0.54
N ASP A 175 -9.33 6.18 -1.83
CA ASP A 175 -10.11 6.63 -2.98
C ASP A 175 -10.07 5.56 -4.08
N MET A 176 -11.23 4.91 -4.32
CA MET A 176 -11.32 3.82 -5.28
C MET A 176 -10.99 4.24 -6.72
N GLN A 177 -11.36 5.45 -7.13
CA GLN A 177 -11.09 5.94 -8.48
C GLN A 177 -9.60 6.18 -8.69
N GLN A 178 -8.93 6.82 -7.72
CA GLN A 178 -7.49 7.02 -7.77
C GLN A 178 -6.75 5.69 -7.72
N TYR A 179 -7.16 4.77 -6.83
CA TYR A 179 -6.56 3.44 -6.71
C TYR A 179 -6.56 2.69 -8.05
N LEU A 180 -7.70 2.65 -8.75
CA LEU A 180 -7.82 2.01 -10.06
C LEU A 180 -6.91 2.66 -11.09
N ALA A 181 -6.87 3.98 -11.17
CA ALA A 181 -5.99 4.71 -12.09
C ALA A 181 -4.51 4.40 -11.83
N GLN A 182 -4.09 4.28 -10.57
CA GLN A 182 -2.71 3.92 -10.24
C GLN A 182 -2.39 2.45 -10.53
N LEU A 183 -3.32 1.53 -10.36
CA LEU A 183 -3.14 0.14 -10.77
C LEU A 183 -2.90 0.02 -12.29
N GLU A 184 -3.66 0.77 -13.10
CA GLU A 184 -3.47 0.83 -14.56
C GLU A 184 -2.12 1.44 -14.93
N ARG A 185 -1.73 2.53 -14.25
CA ARG A 185 -0.41 3.15 -14.41
C ARG A 185 0.72 2.16 -14.11
N LEU A 186 0.65 1.46 -12.98
CA LEU A 186 1.66 0.46 -12.59
C LEU A 186 1.70 -0.73 -13.57
N ALA A 187 0.54 -1.17 -14.07
CA ALA A 187 0.46 -2.22 -15.08
C ALA A 187 1.15 -1.81 -16.40
N SER A 188 1.14 -0.52 -16.75
CA SER A 188 1.76 -0.01 -17.98
C SER A 188 3.30 0.02 -17.93
N LEU A 189 3.90 -0.07 -16.74
CA LEU A 189 5.35 -0.09 -16.57
C LEU A 189 6.01 -1.42 -16.94
N ASP A 190 5.22 -2.46 -17.16
CA ASP A 190 5.67 -3.81 -17.51
C ASP A 190 6.79 -4.32 -16.57
N GLY A 191 6.54 -4.24 -15.27
CA GLY A 191 7.48 -4.65 -14.23
C GLY A 191 7.91 -6.12 -14.38
N SER A 192 9.18 -6.41 -14.07
CA SER A 192 9.67 -7.80 -14.02
C SER A 192 9.33 -8.45 -12.68
N VAL A 193 9.40 -7.68 -11.59
CA VAL A 193 9.05 -8.11 -10.24
C VAL A 193 8.41 -6.96 -9.48
N ALA A 194 7.37 -7.27 -8.71
CA ALA A 194 6.82 -6.37 -7.69
C ALA A 194 7.13 -6.89 -6.29
N LEU A 195 7.51 -5.98 -5.42
CA LEU A 195 7.83 -6.18 -4.01
C LEU A 195 6.68 -5.60 -3.17
N PRO A 196 5.67 -6.40 -2.80
CA PRO A 196 4.52 -5.94 -2.04
C PRO A 196 4.83 -5.88 -0.55
N ALA A 197 4.12 -5.03 0.18
CA ALA A 197 4.21 -5.02 1.63
C ALA A 197 3.71 -6.32 2.26
N HIS A 198 2.76 -7.01 1.62
CA HIS A 198 2.17 -8.23 2.16
C HIS A 198 2.31 -9.43 1.21
N GLY A 199 2.86 -10.53 1.75
CA GLY A 199 3.10 -11.78 1.04
C GLY A 199 4.47 -11.86 0.36
N ASP A 200 4.63 -12.75 -0.61
CA ASP A 200 5.89 -12.95 -1.34
C ASP A 200 6.05 -11.98 -2.53
N PRO A 201 7.29 -11.73 -2.99
CA PRO A 201 7.54 -11.04 -4.25
C PRO A 201 6.76 -11.67 -5.42
N ILE A 202 6.33 -10.84 -6.36
CA ILE A 202 5.44 -11.22 -7.46
C ILE A 202 6.16 -11.04 -8.78
N ASP A 203 6.44 -12.15 -9.46
CA ASP A 203 7.03 -12.14 -10.80
C ASP A 203 5.98 -11.70 -11.84
N ALA A 204 6.44 -10.93 -12.85
CA ALA A 204 5.60 -10.45 -13.94
C ALA A 204 4.25 -9.85 -13.47
N PRO A 205 4.25 -8.79 -12.61
CA PRO A 205 3.08 -8.34 -11.86
C PRO A 205 1.97 -7.73 -12.73
N THR A 206 2.23 -7.42 -14.00
CA THR A 206 1.27 -6.77 -14.91
C THR A 206 -0.07 -7.51 -14.98
N ALA A 207 -0.04 -8.83 -15.07
CA ALA A 207 -1.27 -9.63 -15.09
C ALA A 207 -2.06 -9.54 -13.78
N LEU A 208 -1.36 -9.44 -12.64
CA LEU A 208 -2.01 -9.30 -11.34
C LEU A 208 -2.61 -7.90 -11.15
N PHE A 209 -1.92 -6.82 -11.57
CA PHE A 209 -2.51 -5.47 -11.58
C PHE A 209 -3.82 -5.44 -12.36
N ARG A 210 -3.84 -6.00 -13.59
CA ARG A 210 -5.05 -6.08 -14.41
C ARG A 210 -6.15 -6.91 -13.75
N ARG A 211 -5.79 -7.99 -13.05
CA ARG A 211 -6.74 -8.78 -12.26
C ARG A 211 -7.37 -7.98 -11.12
N TYR A 212 -6.57 -7.15 -10.42
CA TYR A 212 -7.08 -6.26 -9.39
C TYR A 212 -8.09 -5.27 -9.98
N VAL A 213 -7.78 -4.62 -11.11
CA VAL A 213 -8.70 -3.72 -11.81
C VAL A 213 -10.00 -4.43 -12.17
N ALA A 214 -9.92 -5.60 -12.83
CA ALA A 214 -11.10 -6.38 -13.23
C ALA A 214 -11.94 -6.83 -12.02
N HIS A 215 -11.29 -7.26 -10.92
CA HIS A 215 -11.98 -7.63 -9.69
C HIS A 215 -12.74 -6.45 -9.07
N ARG A 216 -12.12 -5.25 -9.05
CA ARG A 216 -12.78 -4.04 -8.53
C ARG A 216 -13.96 -3.63 -9.42
N ALA A 217 -13.83 -3.70 -10.74
CA ALA A 217 -14.94 -3.44 -11.67
C ALA A 217 -16.11 -4.41 -11.43
N MET A 218 -15.84 -5.72 -11.35
CA MET A 218 -16.87 -6.72 -11.03
C MET A 218 -17.54 -6.44 -9.67
N ARG A 219 -16.77 -6.02 -8.67
CA ARG A 219 -17.32 -5.67 -7.35
C ARG A 219 -18.19 -4.42 -7.42
N GLU A 220 -17.77 -3.40 -8.16
CA GLU A 220 -18.54 -2.20 -8.39
C GLU A 220 -19.89 -2.47 -9.06
N ASP A 221 -19.92 -3.35 -10.06
CA ASP A 221 -21.17 -3.77 -10.69
C ASP A 221 -22.13 -4.43 -9.68
N LYS A 222 -21.61 -5.31 -8.81
CA LYS A 222 -22.43 -5.91 -7.73
C LYS A 222 -22.96 -4.88 -6.74
N VAL A 223 -22.15 -3.84 -6.41
CA VAL A 223 -22.59 -2.75 -5.53
C VAL A 223 -23.71 -1.94 -6.21
N LEU A 224 -23.54 -1.58 -7.48
CA LEU A 224 -24.55 -0.85 -8.23
C LEU A 224 -25.86 -1.64 -8.38
N ASP A 225 -25.75 -2.95 -8.65
CA ASP A 225 -26.93 -3.82 -8.76
C ASP A 225 -27.65 -3.97 -7.43
N ALA A 226 -26.93 -4.02 -6.30
CA ALA A 226 -27.54 -3.99 -4.98
C ALA A 226 -28.30 -2.68 -4.71
N VAL A 227 -27.73 -1.52 -5.10
CA VAL A 227 -28.41 -0.22 -5.01
C VAL A 227 -29.68 -0.20 -5.89
N ARG A 228 -29.61 -0.71 -7.11
CA ARG A 228 -30.77 -0.80 -8.01
C ARG A 228 -31.86 -1.70 -7.44
N ALA A 229 -31.49 -2.84 -6.87
CA ALA A 229 -32.42 -3.80 -6.27
C ALA A 229 -33.14 -3.22 -5.03
N ALA A 230 -32.55 -2.25 -4.33
CA ALA A 230 -33.19 -1.55 -3.22
C ALA A 230 -34.36 -0.64 -3.66
N GLY A 231 -34.46 -0.35 -4.96
CA GLY A 231 -35.58 0.43 -5.54
C GLY A 231 -35.63 1.88 -5.10
N PRO A 232 -36.78 2.57 -5.29
CA PRO A 232 -36.90 4.00 -4.98
C PRO A 232 -36.73 4.35 -3.52
N GLY A 233 -36.96 3.42 -2.59
CA GLY A 233 -36.76 3.61 -1.15
C GLY A 233 -35.30 3.78 -0.77
N GLY A 234 -34.39 3.29 -1.60
CA GLY A 234 -32.96 3.25 -1.33
C GLY A 234 -32.58 2.34 -0.16
N ALA A 235 -31.29 2.17 0.07
CA ALA A 235 -30.75 1.38 1.17
C ALA A 235 -29.49 2.03 1.75
N THR A 236 -29.22 1.81 3.03
CA THR A 236 -27.97 2.24 3.67
C THR A 236 -26.82 1.32 3.27
N SER A 237 -25.57 1.75 3.47
CA SER A 237 -24.40 0.91 3.16
C SER A 237 -24.46 -0.44 3.87
N ILE A 238 -24.95 -0.48 5.12
CA ILE A 238 -25.06 -1.74 5.87
C ILE A 238 -26.13 -2.69 5.30
N ASP A 239 -27.23 -2.15 4.78
CA ASP A 239 -28.29 -2.95 4.14
C ASP A 239 -27.84 -3.53 2.79
N LEU A 240 -26.90 -2.87 2.10
CA LEU A 240 -26.37 -3.29 0.80
C LEU A 240 -25.34 -4.42 0.89
N VAL A 241 -24.62 -4.53 2.03
CA VAL A 241 -23.52 -5.52 2.18
C VAL A 241 -23.98 -6.95 1.91
N PRO A 242 -25.09 -7.47 2.47
CA PRO A 242 -25.50 -8.86 2.26
C PRO A 242 -25.74 -9.21 0.79
N THR A 243 -26.20 -8.24 0.00
CA THR A 243 -26.45 -8.42 -1.43
C THR A 243 -25.18 -8.27 -2.26
N ALA A 244 -24.44 -7.17 -2.07
CA ALA A 244 -23.25 -6.87 -2.85
C ALA A 244 -22.07 -7.81 -2.54
N TYR A 245 -22.05 -8.41 -1.34
CA TYR A 245 -21.02 -9.32 -0.84
C TYR A 245 -21.58 -10.69 -0.45
N ALA A 246 -22.64 -11.17 -1.13
CA ALA A 246 -23.22 -12.49 -0.90
C ALA A 246 -22.22 -13.65 -1.10
N ASP A 247 -21.17 -13.42 -1.87
CA ASP A 247 -20.05 -14.34 -2.12
C ASP A 247 -18.92 -14.24 -1.08
N THR A 248 -19.09 -13.39 -0.05
CA THR A 248 -18.11 -13.17 1.01
C THR A 248 -18.63 -13.70 2.34
N PRO A 249 -17.83 -14.46 3.11
CA PRO A 249 -18.25 -14.94 4.43
C PRO A 249 -18.73 -13.81 5.33
N ALA A 250 -19.87 -14.01 6.03
CA ALA A 250 -20.53 -12.96 6.80
C ALA A 250 -19.67 -12.33 7.90
N HIS A 251 -18.72 -13.08 8.48
CA HIS A 251 -17.80 -12.52 9.49
C HIS A 251 -16.83 -11.48 8.92
N LEU A 252 -16.67 -11.40 7.58
CA LEU A 252 -15.87 -10.38 6.88
C LEU A 252 -16.69 -9.17 6.43
N TRP A 253 -18.01 -9.18 6.59
CA TRP A 253 -18.87 -8.08 6.17
C TRP A 253 -18.52 -6.72 6.80
N PRO A 254 -18.06 -6.63 8.07
CA PRO A 254 -17.61 -5.35 8.61
C PRO A 254 -16.49 -4.70 7.80
N ILE A 255 -15.51 -5.48 7.33
CA ILE A 255 -14.42 -5.00 6.47
C ILE A 255 -14.93 -4.78 5.03
N ALA A 256 -15.77 -5.70 4.52
CA ALA A 256 -16.37 -5.58 3.19
C ALA A 256 -17.20 -4.30 3.04
N LYS A 257 -17.88 -3.86 4.13
CA LYS A 257 -18.62 -2.60 4.16
C LYS A 257 -17.75 -1.38 3.85
N LEU A 258 -16.53 -1.33 4.36
CA LEU A 258 -15.60 -0.24 4.05
C LEU A 258 -15.26 -0.20 2.55
N SER A 259 -14.95 -1.35 1.95
CA SER A 259 -14.76 -1.43 0.50
C SER A 259 -16.01 -1.09 -0.30
N LEU A 260 -17.21 -1.50 0.17
CA LEU A 260 -18.48 -1.14 -0.44
C LEU A 260 -18.67 0.38 -0.43
N GLU A 261 -18.40 1.03 0.70
CA GLU A 261 -18.53 2.49 0.83
C GLU A 261 -17.59 3.24 -0.11
N ALA A 262 -16.35 2.76 -0.32
CA ALA A 262 -15.44 3.34 -1.30
C ALA A 262 -15.97 3.21 -2.75
N HIS A 263 -16.65 2.11 -3.09
CA HIS A 263 -17.35 1.97 -4.38
C HIS A 263 -18.57 2.90 -4.47
N LEU A 264 -19.35 3.04 -3.40
CA LEU A 264 -20.50 3.96 -3.38
C LEU A 264 -20.05 5.41 -3.59
N GLU A 265 -18.97 5.86 -2.94
CA GLU A 265 -18.42 7.19 -3.15
C GLU A 265 -17.98 7.43 -4.60
N LYS A 266 -17.36 6.41 -5.22
CA LYS A 266 -16.98 6.49 -6.64
C LYS A 266 -18.21 6.58 -7.53
N LEU A 267 -19.21 5.71 -7.34
CA LEU A 267 -20.46 5.70 -8.11
C LEU A 267 -21.26 6.99 -7.95
N GLU A 268 -21.29 7.59 -6.74
CA GLU A 268 -21.92 8.88 -6.48
C GLU A 268 -21.21 10.00 -7.27
N ARG A 269 -19.87 10.05 -7.24
CA ARG A 269 -19.08 11.03 -8.04
C ARG A 269 -19.28 10.88 -9.54
N GLU A 270 -19.54 9.67 -10.02
CA GLU A 270 -19.86 9.39 -11.41
C GLU A 270 -21.33 9.69 -11.79
N GLY A 271 -22.15 10.08 -10.83
CA GLY A 271 -23.58 10.35 -11.04
C GLY A 271 -24.42 9.12 -11.35
N ARG A 272 -23.92 7.91 -11.05
CA ARG A 272 -24.62 6.62 -11.27
C ARG A 272 -25.59 6.30 -10.12
N ILE A 273 -25.32 6.83 -8.95
CA ILE A 273 -26.16 6.78 -7.77
C ILE A 273 -26.22 8.16 -7.10
N GLU A 274 -27.21 8.39 -6.27
CA GLU A 274 -27.32 9.56 -5.42
C GLU A 274 -27.41 9.12 -3.95
N ARG A 275 -26.88 9.96 -3.05
CA ARG A 275 -26.97 9.76 -1.62
C ARG A 275 -27.95 10.76 -1.02
N ASP A 276 -28.99 10.27 -0.39
CA ASP A 276 -29.85 11.07 0.47
C ASP A 276 -29.15 11.32 1.81
N ARG A 277 -28.81 12.59 2.07
CA ARG A 277 -28.10 12.96 3.31
C ARG A 277 -28.98 12.94 4.55
N SER A 278 -30.31 12.90 4.38
CA SER A 278 -31.25 12.90 5.51
C SER A 278 -31.38 11.55 6.18
N ASP A 279 -31.27 10.44 5.40
CA ASP A 279 -31.41 9.06 5.88
C ASP A 279 -30.21 8.17 5.53
N ALA A 280 -29.15 8.76 4.96
CA ALA A 280 -27.92 8.10 4.54
C ALA A 280 -28.12 6.94 3.54
N LYS A 281 -29.22 6.95 2.78
CA LYS A 281 -29.54 5.93 1.79
C LYS A 281 -29.03 6.29 0.41
N PHE A 282 -28.66 5.26 -0.33
CA PHE A 282 -28.22 5.33 -1.72
C PHE A 282 -29.34 4.87 -2.65
N ARG A 283 -29.55 5.59 -3.76
CA ARG A 283 -30.53 5.30 -4.82
C ARG A 283 -29.83 5.32 -6.16
N ALA A 284 -30.26 4.44 -7.07
CA ALA A 284 -29.77 4.48 -8.44
C ALA A 284 -30.37 5.71 -9.16
N VAL A 285 -29.54 6.41 -9.92
CA VAL A 285 -30.01 7.43 -10.85
C VAL A 285 -30.63 6.71 -12.04
N LEU A 286 -31.93 6.96 -12.29
CA LEU A 286 -32.64 6.42 -13.44
C LEU A 286 -32.22 7.25 -14.64
N GLY A 287 -31.57 6.58 -15.64
CA GLY A 287 -31.20 7.17 -16.92
C GLY A 287 -32.41 7.33 -17.85
#